data_09cd364b4cad1348074bb445a875917c
#
_entry.id   09cd364b4cad1348074bb445a875917c
#
_cell.length_a   1.000
_cell.length_b   1.000
_cell.length_c   1.000
_cell.angle_alpha   90.00
_cell.angle_beta   90.00
_cell.angle_gamma   90.00
#
_symmetry.space_group_name_H-M   'P 1'
#
loop_
_entity.id
_entity.type
_entity.pdbx_description
1 polymer ?
#
loop_
_entity_poly.entity_id
_entity_poly.type
_entity_poly.pdbx_seq_one_letter_code
_entity_poly.pdbx_strand_id
1 'polypeptide(L)'
;MKDHVPYNPSVIEPKWQKRWKESKIYDVDLDSKNDKNFFSLTMFPYPSGDLHIGHWYAFTPADSYSRFKKMKGFNVLHTQGFDAFGLPAENAAISRNINPMKWTFDNIDNMRNQFNLMGNSYDWSRELITCKPDYYKWNQFFFLKMYEKGIAYRKNGAVWWDPVDQTTFCLLYTSPSPRDATLSRMPSSA
;
A
#
# COMPACT_ATOMS: atom_id res chain seq x y z
N MET A 1 -0.31 9.32 -47.45
CA MET A 1 -0.82 9.34 -46.06
C MET A 1 -0.26 8.10 -45.38
N LYS A 2 0.43 8.24 -44.23
CA LYS A 2 0.86 7.06 -43.46
C LYS A 2 -0.42 6.46 -42.86
N ASP A 3 -0.70 5.19 -43.16
CA ASP A 3 -1.82 4.48 -42.55
C ASP A 3 -1.71 4.58 -41.04
N HIS A 4 -2.65 5.28 -40.44
CA HIS A 4 -2.71 5.45 -39.00
C HIS A 4 -3.17 4.12 -38.38
N VAL A 5 -2.23 3.31 -37.92
CA VAL A 5 -2.56 2.08 -37.20
C VAL A 5 -3.22 2.49 -35.86
N PRO A 6 -4.47 2.12 -35.63
CA PRO A 6 -5.15 2.48 -34.41
C PRO A 6 -4.44 1.88 -33.19
N TYR A 7 -4.42 2.61 -32.08
CA TYR A 7 -3.87 2.10 -30.83
C TYR A 7 -4.67 0.89 -30.35
N ASN A 8 -3.97 -0.22 -30.15
CA ASN A 8 -4.56 -1.45 -29.61
C ASN A 8 -3.91 -1.77 -28.24
N PRO A 9 -4.59 -1.45 -27.12
CA PRO A 9 -4.03 -1.62 -25.79
C PRO A 9 -3.66 -3.08 -25.48
N SER A 10 -4.49 -4.04 -25.93
CA SER A 10 -4.26 -5.46 -25.68
C SER A 10 -2.96 -6.01 -26.29
N VAL A 11 -2.41 -5.32 -27.29
CA VAL A 11 -1.15 -5.71 -27.94
C VAL A 11 0.01 -4.85 -27.45
N ILE A 12 -0.23 -3.55 -27.31
CA ILE A 12 0.83 -2.58 -27.05
C ILE A 12 1.24 -2.58 -25.57
N GLU A 13 0.27 -2.60 -24.65
CA GLU A 13 0.54 -2.51 -23.21
C GLU A 13 1.34 -3.72 -22.68
N PRO A 14 0.97 -4.98 -22.94
CA PRO A 14 1.74 -6.12 -22.48
C PRO A 14 3.17 -6.15 -23.05
N LYS A 15 3.33 -5.70 -24.30
CA LYS A 15 4.64 -5.59 -24.93
C LYS A 15 5.56 -4.65 -24.18
N TRP A 16 5.07 -3.46 -23.77
CA TRP A 16 5.87 -2.47 -23.08
C TRP A 16 6.10 -2.85 -21.62
N GLN A 17 5.10 -3.37 -20.92
CA GLN A 17 5.23 -3.88 -19.56
C GLN A 17 6.31 -4.96 -19.47
N LYS A 18 6.32 -5.90 -20.45
CA LYS A 18 7.37 -6.92 -20.54
C LYS A 18 8.76 -6.28 -20.72
N ARG A 19 8.90 -5.32 -21.65
CA ARG A 19 10.19 -4.64 -21.90
C ARG A 19 10.67 -3.88 -20.68
N TRP A 20 9.79 -3.17 -19.96
CA TRP A 20 10.15 -2.45 -18.74
C TRP A 20 10.65 -3.39 -17.66
N LYS A 21 10.00 -4.52 -17.50
CA LYS A 21 10.42 -5.55 -16.53
C LYS A 21 11.78 -6.16 -16.89
N GLU A 22 11.98 -6.52 -18.15
CA GLU A 22 13.24 -7.12 -18.63
C GLU A 22 14.42 -6.14 -18.55
N SER A 23 14.19 -4.89 -18.86
CA SER A 23 15.21 -3.84 -18.81
C SER A 23 15.45 -3.26 -17.41
N LYS A 24 14.64 -3.67 -16.41
CA LYS A 24 14.70 -3.15 -15.03
C LYS A 24 14.71 -1.62 -14.96
N ILE A 25 13.98 -0.99 -15.86
CA ILE A 25 14.03 0.47 -16.03
C ILE A 25 13.58 1.23 -14.77
N TYR A 26 12.80 0.61 -13.90
CA TYR A 26 12.28 1.22 -12.68
C TYR A 26 13.05 0.81 -11.41
N ASP A 27 14.02 -0.10 -11.52
CA ASP A 27 14.85 -0.45 -10.38
C ASP A 27 15.71 0.76 -9.99
N VAL A 28 15.77 1.03 -8.68
CA VAL A 28 16.59 2.12 -8.13
C VAL A 28 18.01 1.62 -7.89
N ASP A 29 18.98 2.46 -8.22
CA ASP A 29 20.36 2.26 -7.83
C ASP A 29 20.63 2.99 -6.50
N LEU A 30 20.69 2.25 -5.39
CA LEU A 30 20.95 2.83 -4.06
C LEU A 30 22.41 3.26 -3.86
N ASP A 31 23.32 2.72 -4.67
CA ASP A 31 24.75 3.08 -4.62
C ASP A 31 25.09 4.24 -5.58
N SER A 32 24.07 4.74 -6.27
CA SER A 32 24.23 5.85 -7.20
C SER A 32 24.81 7.07 -6.51
N LYS A 33 25.89 7.58 -7.07
CA LYS A 33 26.50 8.87 -6.69
C LYS A 33 25.77 10.07 -7.28
N ASN A 34 24.60 9.84 -7.88
CA ASN A 34 23.75 10.91 -8.40
C ASN A 34 23.19 11.72 -7.21
N ASP A 35 23.47 13.00 -7.19
CA ASP A 35 22.93 13.95 -6.21
C ASP A 35 21.43 14.26 -6.42
N LYS A 36 20.86 13.84 -7.56
CA LYS A 36 19.43 13.95 -7.88
C LYS A 36 18.67 12.67 -7.45
N ASN A 37 18.55 12.47 -6.16
CA ASN A 37 17.73 11.38 -5.62
C ASN A 37 16.31 11.85 -5.35
N PHE A 38 15.33 10.98 -5.60
CA PHE A 38 13.93 11.25 -5.35
C PHE A 38 13.22 10.01 -4.79
N PHE A 39 12.56 10.16 -3.65
CA PHE A 39 11.74 9.11 -3.05
C PHE A 39 10.27 9.44 -3.28
N SER A 40 9.55 8.54 -3.94
CA SER A 40 8.12 8.62 -4.17
C SER A 40 7.41 7.61 -3.28
N LEU A 41 6.70 8.11 -2.28
CA LEU A 41 5.95 7.28 -1.35
C LEU A 41 4.45 7.39 -1.62
N THR A 42 3.81 6.23 -1.74
CA THR A 42 2.35 6.09 -1.71
C THR A 42 1.95 5.20 -0.53
N MET A 43 0.69 5.30 -0.10
CA MET A 43 0.23 4.38 0.94
C MET A 43 0.12 2.96 0.37
N PHE A 44 0.31 1.97 1.24
CA PHE A 44 0.15 0.57 0.88
C PHE A 44 -1.32 0.17 0.98
N PRO A 45 -1.88 -0.55 0.00
CA PRO A 45 -3.24 -1.06 0.10
C PRO A 45 -3.33 -2.20 1.12
N TYR A 46 -4.52 -2.35 1.72
CA TYR A 46 -4.86 -3.55 2.47
C TYR A 46 -5.15 -4.69 1.51
N PRO A 47 -4.54 -5.89 1.68
CA PRO A 47 -4.80 -7.04 0.80
C PRO A 47 -6.06 -7.79 1.21
N SER A 48 -7.21 -7.11 1.15
CA SER A 48 -8.51 -7.64 1.54
C SER A 48 -9.43 -8.00 0.38
N GLY A 49 -8.97 -7.85 -0.86
CA GLY A 49 -9.71 -8.13 -2.08
C GLY A 49 -9.04 -7.53 -3.32
N ASP A 50 -9.82 -7.23 -4.35
CA ASP A 50 -9.34 -6.63 -5.58
C ASP A 50 -8.99 -5.14 -5.44
N LEU A 51 -8.09 -4.67 -6.29
CA LEU A 51 -7.93 -3.24 -6.51
C LEU A 51 -9.20 -2.66 -7.14
N HIS A 52 -9.55 -1.44 -6.77
CA HIS A 52 -10.69 -0.71 -7.29
C HIS A 52 -10.28 0.68 -7.80
N ILE A 53 -11.20 1.41 -8.38
CA ILE A 53 -10.93 2.72 -8.98
C ILE A 53 -10.31 3.72 -8.00
N GLY A 54 -10.60 3.62 -6.71
CA GLY A 54 -9.98 4.45 -5.67
C GLY A 54 -8.47 4.21 -5.55
N HIS A 55 -8.01 2.97 -5.68
CA HIS A 55 -6.59 2.65 -5.74
C HIS A 55 -5.94 3.25 -6.99
N TRP A 56 -6.61 3.15 -8.14
CA TRP A 56 -6.14 3.77 -9.37
C TRP A 56 -5.95 5.28 -9.18
N TYR A 57 -6.95 5.94 -8.62
CA TYR A 57 -6.91 7.37 -8.36
C TYR A 57 -5.79 7.76 -7.37
N ALA A 58 -5.55 6.94 -6.36
CA ALA A 58 -4.51 7.21 -5.35
C ALA A 58 -3.08 7.03 -5.90
N PHE A 59 -2.86 6.04 -6.77
CA PHE A 59 -1.51 5.64 -7.18
C PHE A 59 -1.05 6.26 -8.51
N THR A 60 -1.95 6.51 -9.45
CA THR A 60 -1.59 7.02 -10.77
C THR A 60 -0.93 8.41 -10.76
N PRO A 61 -1.36 9.39 -9.94
CA PRO A 61 -0.69 10.69 -9.89
C PRO A 61 0.77 10.58 -9.42
N ALA A 62 1.02 9.78 -8.38
CA ALA A 62 2.37 9.54 -7.87
C ALA A 62 3.25 8.80 -8.89
N ASP A 63 2.68 7.83 -9.60
CA ASP A 63 3.36 7.13 -10.70
C ASP A 63 3.74 8.09 -11.83
N SER A 64 2.82 8.93 -12.27
CA SER A 64 3.06 9.92 -13.31
C SER A 64 4.18 10.89 -12.91
N TYR A 65 4.19 11.33 -11.65
CA TYR A 65 5.23 12.22 -11.14
C TYR A 65 6.58 11.52 -11.01
N SER A 66 6.60 10.25 -10.60
CA SER A 66 7.81 9.43 -10.52
C SER A 66 8.44 9.25 -11.90
N ARG A 67 7.64 8.98 -12.93
CA ARG A 67 8.09 8.92 -14.34
C ARG A 67 8.65 10.25 -14.80
N PHE A 68 7.99 11.35 -14.50
CA PHE A 68 8.48 12.69 -14.81
C PHE A 68 9.84 12.95 -14.17
N LYS A 69 10.02 12.61 -12.88
CA LYS A 69 11.31 12.77 -12.20
C LYS A 69 12.39 11.91 -12.86
N LYS A 70 12.08 10.66 -13.21
CA LYS A 70 13.01 9.77 -13.90
C LYS A 70 13.42 10.33 -15.26
N MET A 71 12.48 10.88 -16.03
CA MET A 71 12.78 11.55 -17.31
C MET A 71 13.65 12.80 -17.16
N LYS A 72 13.63 13.44 -15.97
CA LYS A 72 14.50 14.56 -15.60
C LYS A 72 15.88 14.11 -15.09
N GLY A 73 16.20 12.82 -15.14
CA GLY A 73 17.49 12.26 -14.74
C GLY A 73 17.63 12.02 -13.24
N PHE A 74 16.53 12.01 -12.48
CA PHE A 74 16.58 11.63 -11.08
C PHE A 74 16.71 10.10 -10.94
N ASN A 75 17.46 9.67 -9.93
CA ASN A 75 17.43 8.32 -9.41
C ASN A 75 16.19 8.20 -8.51
N VAL A 76 15.18 7.49 -8.96
CA VAL A 76 13.85 7.47 -8.32
C VAL A 76 13.65 6.16 -7.59
N LEU A 77 13.48 6.23 -6.27
CA LEU A 77 12.92 5.14 -5.48
C LEU A 77 11.40 5.29 -5.45
N HIS A 78 10.71 4.46 -6.21
CA HIS A 78 9.25 4.36 -6.22
C HIS A 78 8.88 2.91 -5.90
N THR A 79 8.63 2.63 -4.64
CA THR A 79 8.31 1.29 -4.15
C THR A 79 6.83 1.14 -3.83
N GLN A 80 6.36 -0.08 -3.78
CA GLN A 80 5.02 -0.44 -3.35
C GLN A 80 5.10 -1.57 -2.32
N GLY A 81 4.03 -1.72 -1.58
CA GLY A 81 3.92 -2.77 -0.58
C GLY A 81 2.46 -3.06 -0.27
N PHE A 82 2.27 -3.87 0.78
CA PHE A 82 0.94 -4.28 1.24
C PHE A 82 0.88 -4.12 2.75
N ASP A 83 -0.14 -3.40 3.21
CA ASP A 83 -0.45 -3.28 4.64
C ASP A 83 -1.25 -4.52 5.06
N ALA A 84 -0.53 -5.56 5.45
CA ALA A 84 -1.02 -6.92 5.51
C ALA A 84 -1.38 -7.40 6.92
N PHE A 85 -1.27 -6.55 7.93
CA PHE A 85 -1.82 -6.79 9.25
C PHE A 85 -3.24 -6.23 9.36
N GLY A 86 -4.05 -6.86 10.21
CA GLY A 86 -5.28 -6.25 10.65
C GLY A 86 -6.47 -7.17 10.71
N LEU A 87 -7.42 -6.76 11.54
CA LEU A 87 -8.67 -7.42 11.79
C LEU A 87 -9.54 -7.64 10.53
N PRO A 88 -9.58 -6.73 9.54
CA PRO A 88 -10.36 -6.97 8.32
C PRO A 88 -9.95 -8.24 7.55
N ALA A 89 -8.65 -8.52 7.46
CA ALA A 89 -8.16 -9.73 6.80
C ALA A 89 -8.50 -10.99 7.61
N GLU A 90 -8.40 -10.93 8.95
CA GLU A 90 -8.78 -12.02 9.84
C GLU A 90 -10.26 -12.31 9.76
N ASN A 91 -11.13 -11.30 9.85
CA ASN A 91 -12.57 -11.45 9.74
C ASN A 91 -13.00 -12.03 8.38
N ALA A 92 -12.37 -11.57 7.30
CA ALA A 92 -12.61 -12.10 5.96
C ALA A 92 -12.21 -13.57 5.84
N ALA A 93 -11.14 -13.97 6.49
CA ALA A 93 -10.70 -15.37 6.52
C ALA A 93 -11.61 -16.24 7.38
N ILE A 94 -12.02 -15.76 8.55
CA ILE A 94 -12.96 -16.45 9.45
C ILE A 94 -14.29 -16.69 8.73
N SER A 95 -14.87 -15.65 8.12
CA SER A 95 -16.17 -15.77 7.42
C SER A 95 -16.14 -16.76 6.25
N ARG A 96 -14.96 -17.04 5.70
CA ARG A 96 -14.74 -17.99 4.60
C ARG A 96 -14.17 -19.34 5.04
N ASN A 97 -13.95 -19.49 6.34
CA ASN A 97 -13.33 -20.70 6.94
C ASN A 97 -11.99 -21.06 6.29
N ILE A 98 -11.13 -20.06 6.07
CA ILE A 98 -9.79 -20.23 5.52
C ILE A 98 -8.75 -19.65 6.47
N ASN A 99 -7.49 -20.11 6.34
CA ASN A 99 -6.40 -19.58 7.13
C ASN A 99 -6.12 -18.09 6.75
N PRO A 100 -6.05 -17.14 7.72
CA PRO A 100 -5.80 -15.74 7.45
C PRO A 100 -4.51 -15.49 6.66
N MET A 101 -3.44 -16.22 6.96
CA MET A 101 -2.18 -16.10 6.23
C MET A 101 -2.36 -16.44 4.75
N LYS A 102 -3.01 -17.58 4.47
CA LYS A 102 -3.28 -18.00 3.08
C LYS A 102 -4.12 -16.96 2.35
N TRP A 103 -5.22 -16.50 2.96
CA TRP A 103 -6.09 -15.47 2.39
C TRP A 103 -5.31 -14.19 2.06
N THR A 104 -4.49 -13.72 3.00
CA THR A 104 -3.72 -12.49 2.83
C THR A 104 -2.72 -12.61 1.68
N PHE A 105 -1.95 -13.69 1.61
CA PHE A 105 -0.96 -13.86 0.54
C PHE A 105 -1.60 -14.11 -0.83
N ASP A 106 -2.71 -14.83 -0.91
CA ASP A 106 -3.47 -15.00 -2.17
C ASP A 106 -3.94 -13.62 -2.69
N ASN A 107 -4.44 -12.75 -1.81
CA ASN A 107 -4.84 -11.39 -2.20
C ASN A 107 -3.63 -10.51 -2.59
N ILE A 108 -2.50 -10.62 -1.92
CA ILE A 108 -1.27 -9.92 -2.29
C ILE A 108 -0.86 -10.30 -3.71
N ASP A 109 -0.85 -11.59 -4.04
CA ASP A 109 -0.48 -12.06 -5.37
C ASP A 109 -1.46 -11.55 -6.44
N ASN A 110 -2.75 -11.56 -6.14
CA ASN A 110 -3.77 -11.01 -7.03
C ASN A 110 -3.58 -9.50 -7.24
N MET A 111 -3.46 -8.73 -6.16
CA MET A 111 -3.24 -7.27 -6.26
C MET A 111 -1.94 -6.92 -7.01
N ARG A 112 -0.87 -7.69 -6.79
CA ARG A 112 0.40 -7.51 -7.51
C ARG A 112 0.21 -7.68 -9.01
N ASN A 113 -0.58 -8.69 -9.42
CA ASN A 113 -0.93 -8.88 -10.81
C ASN A 113 -1.75 -7.71 -11.37
N GLN A 114 -2.70 -7.20 -10.61
CA GLN A 114 -3.50 -6.03 -10.98
C GLN A 114 -2.64 -4.76 -11.10
N PHE A 115 -1.70 -4.51 -10.20
CA PHE A 115 -0.73 -3.41 -10.32
C PHE A 115 0.16 -3.55 -11.57
N ASN A 116 0.56 -4.77 -11.90
CA ASN A 116 1.32 -5.02 -13.13
C ASN A 116 0.48 -4.70 -14.38
N LEU A 117 -0.81 -5.02 -14.36
CA LEU A 117 -1.74 -4.65 -15.46
C LEU A 117 -1.94 -3.13 -15.55
N MET A 118 -1.96 -2.42 -14.41
CA MET A 118 -1.97 -0.95 -14.40
C MET A 118 -0.70 -0.35 -15.02
N GLY A 119 0.39 -1.09 -15.03
CA GLY A 119 1.66 -0.67 -15.61
C GLY A 119 2.41 0.37 -14.78
N ASN A 120 2.20 0.44 -13.47
CA ASN A 120 2.89 1.37 -12.58
C ASN A 120 4.41 1.16 -12.59
N SER A 121 5.15 2.24 -12.36
CA SER A 121 6.62 2.27 -12.37
C SER A 121 7.25 1.93 -11.02
N TYR A 122 6.73 0.87 -10.37
CA TYR A 122 7.27 0.45 -9.09
C TYR A 122 8.54 -0.38 -9.24
N ASP A 123 9.48 -0.16 -8.32
CA ASP A 123 10.61 -1.06 -8.09
C ASP A 123 10.15 -2.26 -7.26
N TRP A 124 9.69 -3.32 -7.93
CA TRP A 124 9.21 -4.54 -7.29
C TRP A 124 10.29 -5.35 -6.57
N SER A 125 11.58 -5.07 -6.83
CA SER A 125 12.67 -5.68 -6.08
C SER A 125 12.70 -5.22 -4.62
N ARG A 126 11.99 -4.13 -4.32
CA ARG A 126 11.87 -3.51 -3.00
C ARG A 126 10.44 -3.50 -2.48
N GLU A 127 9.67 -4.50 -2.89
CA GLU A 127 8.33 -4.72 -2.35
C GLU A 127 8.37 -4.92 -0.83
N LEU A 128 7.41 -4.32 -0.13
CA LEU A 128 7.26 -4.41 1.31
C LEU A 128 5.95 -5.13 1.66
N ILE A 129 6.00 -6.05 2.63
CA ILE A 129 4.82 -6.72 3.19
C ILE A 129 4.89 -6.57 4.69
N THR A 130 3.97 -5.79 5.27
CA THR A 130 4.07 -5.34 6.67
C THR A 130 3.97 -6.47 7.68
N CYS A 131 3.32 -7.59 7.35
CA CYS A 131 3.22 -8.77 8.21
C CYS A 131 4.44 -9.71 8.16
N LYS A 132 5.45 -9.41 7.37
CA LYS A 132 6.68 -10.19 7.36
C LYS A 132 7.65 -9.75 8.46
N PRO A 133 8.42 -10.69 9.06
CA PRO A 133 9.39 -10.37 10.13
C PRO A 133 10.45 -9.35 9.72
N ASP A 134 10.89 -9.36 8.48
CA ASP A 134 11.87 -8.42 7.94
C ASP A 134 11.37 -6.97 7.94
N TYR A 135 10.05 -6.77 7.90
CA TYR A 135 9.43 -5.45 8.05
C TYR A 135 9.12 -5.13 9.52
N TYR A 136 8.31 -5.95 10.22
CA TYR A 136 7.81 -5.56 11.54
C TYR A 136 8.86 -5.56 12.65
N LYS A 137 10.02 -6.21 12.46
CA LYS A 137 11.15 -6.09 13.40
C LYS A 137 11.58 -4.63 13.63
N TRP A 138 11.41 -3.77 12.61
CA TRP A 138 11.74 -2.36 12.74
C TRP A 138 10.73 -1.61 13.58
N ASN A 139 9.43 -1.95 13.50
CA ASN A 139 8.40 -1.41 14.38
C ASN A 139 8.69 -1.81 15.84
N GLN A 140 9.07 -3.06 16.06
CA GLN A 140 9.47 -3.55 17.37
C GLN A 140 10.72 -2.81 17.91
N PHE A 141 11.72 -2.60 17.06
CA PHE A 141 12.91 -1.83 17.40
C PHE A 141 12.58 -0.39 17.82
N PHE A 142 11.78 0.32 17.06
CA PHE A 142 11.37 1.68 17.38
C PHE A 142 10.53 1.73 18.66
N PHE A 143 9.63 0.77 18.85
CA PHE A 143 8.86 0.66 20.10
C PHE A 143 9.78 0.51 21.32
N LEU A 144 10.77 -0.39 21.24
CA LEU A 144 11.73 -0.57 22.33
C LEU A 144 12.52 0.71 22.63
N LYS A 145 12.94 1.42 21.58
CA LYS A 145 13.64 2.71 21.77
C LYS A 145 12.77 3.79 22.42
N MET A 146 11.48 3.83 22.08
CA MET A 146 10.51 4.72 22.73
C MET A 146 10.26 4.31 24.19
N TYR A 147 10.18 3.01 24.45
CA TYR A 147 10.00 2.47 25.79
C TYR A 147 11.22 2.77 26.69
N GLU A 148 12.43 2.54 26.21
CA GLU A 148 13.68 2.88 26.90
C GLU A 148 13.76 4.36 27.31
N LYS A 149 13.20 5.25 26.48
CA LYS A 149 13.16 6.69 26.73
C LYS A 149 11.94 7.16 27.55
N GLY A 150 11.07 6.24 27.99
CA GLY A 150 9.84 6.57 28.73
C GLY A 150 8.75 7.26 27.90
N ILE A 151 8.91 7.30 26.56
CA ILE A 151 7.91 7.88 25.64
C ILE A 151 6.73 6.92 25.48
N ALA A 152 7.01 5.62 25.33
CA ALA A 152 6.01 4.57 25.33
C ALA A 152 5.92 3.97 26.75
N TYR A 153 4.71 3.84 27.26
CA TYR A 153 4.44 3.27 28.58
C TYR A 153 3.10 2.54 28.59
N ARG A 154 2.95 1.58 29.49
CA ARG A 154 1.70 0.84 29.68
C ARG A 154 0.76 1.60 30.61
N LYS A 155 -0.49 1.78 30.17
CA LYS A 155 -1.55 2.44 30.94
C LYS A 155 -2.88 1.75 30.70
N ASN A 156 -3.72 1.67 31.73
CA ASN A 156 -5.12 1.29 31.57
C ASN A 156 -5.90 2.50 31.04
N GLY A 157 -6.77 2.28 30.06
CA GLY A 157 -7.65 3.29 29.49
C GLY A 157 -9.04 2.70 29.23
N ALA A 158 -10.08 3.54 29.30
CA ALA A 158 -11.42 3.15 28.87
C ALA A 158 -11.43 3.03 27.35
N VAL A 159 -12.12 2.01 26.85
CA VAL A 159 -12.35 1.80 25.42
C VAL A 159 -13.84 1.53 25.19
N TRP A 160 -14.33 1.89 24.01
CA TRP A 160 -15.65 1.50 23.59
C TRP A 160 -15.60 0.05 23.12
N TRP A 161 -16.43 -0.77 23.72
CA TRP A 161 -16.53 -2.19 23.44
C TRP A 161 -17.87 -2.52 22.76
N ASP A 162 -17.80 -3.22 21.63
CA ASP A 162 -18.98 -3.77 20.99
C ASP A 162 -19.19 -5.22 21.44
N PRO A 163 -20.27 -5.52 22.19
CA PRO A 163 -20.53 -6.87 22.66
C PRO A 163 -21.05 -7.80 21.57
N VAL A 164 -21.54 -7.27 20.43
CA VAL A 164 -22.07 -8.07 19.31
C VAL A 164 -20.92 -8.58 18.47
N ASP A 165 -20.05 -7.67 18.02
CA ASP A 165 -18.89 -8.02 17.22
C ASP A 165 -17.67 -8.44 18.05
N GLN A 166 -17.79 -8.39 19.38
CA GLN A 166 -16.74 -8.73 20.35
C GLN A 166 -15.41 -8.05 20.05
N THR A 167 -15.46 -6.77 19.71
CA THR A 167 -14.30 -5.95 19.36
C THR A 167 -14.37 -4.57 19.99
N THR A 168 -13.23 -3.87 20.01
CA THR A 168 -13.20 -2.46 20.40
C THR A 168 -13.39 -1.58 19.18
N PHE A 169 -14.17 -0.51 19.33
CA PHE A 169 -14.20 0.54 18.31
C PHE A 169 -12.81 1.14 18.15
N CYS A 170 -12.43 1.34 16.90
CA CYS A 170 -11.11 1.81 16.50
C CYS A 170 -10.73 3.11 17.21
N LEU A 171 -9.42 3.34 17.36
CA LEU A 171 -8.78 4.55 17.86
C LEU A 171 -9.29 5.89 17.26
N LEU A 172 -10.05 5.83 16.18
CA LEU A 172 -10.72 6.99 15.58
C LEU A 172 -11.59 7.78 16.57
N TYR A 173 -12.13 7.12 17.60
CA TYR A 173 -13.00 7.74 18.61
C TYR A 173 -12.23 8.21 19.86
N THR A 174 -10.97 7.88 19.99
CA THR A 174 -10.13 8.28 21.13
C THR A 174 -9.21 9.47 20.85
N SER A 175 -9.06 9.83 19.56
CA SER A 175 -8.31 11.01 19.11
C SER A 175 -9.14 11.75 18.07
N PRO A 176 -9.99 12.70 18.49
CA PRO A 176 -10.84 13.43 17.54
C PRO A 176 -9.97 14.14 16.51
N SER A 177 -10.11 13.77 15.25
CA SER A 177 -9.53 14.49 14.13
C SER A 177 -10.57 15.44 13.53
N PRO A 178 -10.17 16.49 12.82
CA PRO A 178 -11.11 17.36 12.10
C PRO A 178 -11.99 16.60 11.08
N ARG A 179 -11.56 15.41 10.64
CA ARG A 179 -12.36 14.52 9.77
C ARG A 179 -13.45 13.79 10.54
N ASP A 180 -13.21 13.40 11.79
CA ASP A 180 -14.17 12.69 12.61
C ASP A 180 -15.38 13.57 12.97
N ALA A 181 -15.15 14.86 13.16
CA ALA A 181 -16.21 15.84 13.37
C ALA A 181 -17.19 15.98 12.17
N THR A 182 -16.76 15.61 10.98
CA THR A 182 -17.60 15.61 9.78
C THR A 182 -18.35 14.28 9.58
N LEU A 183 -17.77 13.15 10.01
CA LEU A 183 -18.42 11.84 9.92
C LEU A 183 -19.43 11.59 11.02
N SER A 184 -19.23 12.17 12.22
CA SER A 184 -20.17 12.06 13.35
C SER A 184 -21.46 12.86 13.17
N ARG A 185 -21.62 13.60 12.08
CA ARG A 185 -22.82 14.36 11.75
C ARG A 185 -23.71 13.70 10.69
N MET A 186 -23.46 12.47 10.32
CA MET A 186 -24.44 11.72 9.54
C MET A 186 -25.63 11.36 10.45
N PRO A 187 -26.85 11.80 10.15
CA PRO A 187 -28.02 11.42 10.93
C PRO A 187 -28.20 9.90 10.80
N SER A 188 -28.31 9.22 11.93
CA SER A 188 -28.82 7.84 11.99
C SER A 188 -30.33 7.87 11.69
N SER A 189 -30.69 8.07 10.43
CA SER A 189 -32.08 7.95 9.99
C SER A 189 -32.14 7.72 8.51
N ALA A 190 -32.14 6.47 8.14
CA ALA A 190 -33.05 5.92 7.13
C ALA A 190 -33.09 4.41 7.30
#